data_ef8b323836375578d2cd7d27ed92d3ec
#
_entry.id   ef8b323836375578d2cd7d27ed92d3ec
#
_cell.length_a   1.000
_cell.length_b   1.000
_cell.length_c   1.000
_cell.angle_alpha   90.00
_cell.angle_beta   90.00
_cell.angle_gamma   90.00
#
_symmetry.space_group_name_H-M   'P 1'
#
loop_
_entity.id
_entity.type
_entity.pdbx_description
1 polymer ?
#
loop_
_entity_poly.entity_id
_entity_poly.type
_entity_poly.pdbx_seq_one_letter_code
_entity_poly.pdbx_strand_id
1 'polypeptide(L)'
;MVDKYLKSNICPLPWTHLEVDVNGGASPCCLYKGGVPDVKVYEQSLKSIQNTEYMHILREQFRNNERPVGCQSCWQEEDAGKTSKRQNSIYKMRSSLANWTPDSEPTLKFI
;
A
#
# COMPACT_ATOMS: atom_id res chain seq x y z
N MET A 1 8.11 -18.36 0.19
CA MET A 1 8.71 -17.09 -0.15
C MET A 1 7.85 -15.91 0.22
N VAL A 2 6.67 -15.76 -0.37
CA VAL A 2 5.77 -14.66 0.06
C VAL A 2 4.92 -15.03 1.26
N ASP A 3 5.01 -16.26 1.74
CA ASP A 3 4.19 -16.72 2.87
C ASP A 3 4.38 -15.87 4.11
N LYS A 4 5.58 -15.38 4.36
CA LYS A 4 5.85 -14.51 5.50
C LYS A 4 5.05 -13.22 5.44
N TYR A 5 4.82 -12.71 4.23
CA TYR A 5 4.01 -11.50 4.05
C TYR A 5 2.53 -11.79 4.19
N LEU A 6 2.09 -12.94 3.72
CA LEU A 6 0.69 -13.37 3.88
C LEU A 6 0.34 -13.58 5.36
N LYS A 7 1.29 -14.09 6.15
CA LYS A 7 1.08 -14.35 7.57
C LYS A 7 1.18 -13.11 8.45
N SER A 8 1.80 -12.05 7.94
CA SER A 8 1.90 -10.78 8.65
C SER A 8 0.79 -9.85 8.17
N ASN A 9 0.74 -8.63 8.71
CA ASN A 9 -0.22 -7.63 8.28
C ASN A 9 0.28 -6.77 7.13
N ILE A 10 1.50 -6.96 6.66
CA ILE A 10 2.12 -6.05 5.70
C ILE A 10 1.41 -6.06 4.34
N CYS A 11 1.33 -4.89 3.72
CA CYS A 11 0.87 -4.74 2.34
C CYS A 11 1.94 -4.01 1.55
N PRO A 12 2.39 -4.56 0.41
CA PRO A 12 3.46 -3.90 -0.37
C PRO A 12 2.98 -2.70 -1.18
N LEU A 13 1.67 -2.49 -1.33
CA LEU A 13 1.14 -1.42 -2.19
C LEU A 13 1.64 -0.02 -1.82
N PRO A 14 1.81 0.36 -0.53
CA PRO A 14 2.39 1.67 -0.22
C PRO A 14 3.80 1.88 -0.75
N TRP A 15 4.50 0.83 -1.15
CA TRP A 15 5.83 0.93 -1.75
C TRP A 15 5.81 0.94 -3.27
N THR A 16 4.78 0.38 -3.90
CA THR A 16 4.79 0.08 -5.33
C THR A 16 3.63 0.68 -6.10
N HIS A 17 2.63 1.23 -5.43
CA HIS A 17 1.37 1.61 -6.06
C HIS A 17 0.88 2.96 -5.56
N LEU A 18 0.17 3.68 -6.43
CA LEU A 18 -0.51 4.90 -6.06
C LEU A 18 -1.78 5.00 -6.89
N GLU A 19 -2.91 5.10 -6.20
CA GLU A 19 -4.21 5.26 -6.85
C GLU A 19 -4.54 6.73 -6.96
N VAL A 20 -5.01 7.18 -8.13
CA VAL A 20 -5.31 8.58 -8.38
C VAL A 20 -6.79 8.70 -8.75
N ASP A 21 -7.49 9.64 -8.12
CA ASP A 21 -8.90 9.87 -8.44
C ASP A 21 -9.06 11.04 -9.42
N VAL A 22 -10.31 11.23 -9.89
CA VAL A 22 -10.62 12.23 -10.91
C VAL A 22 -10.42 13.68 -10.43
N ASN A 23 -10.36 13.88 -9.12
CA ASN A 23 -10.15 15.20 -8.52
C ASN A 23 -8.67 15.48 -8.24
N GLY A 24 -7.79 14.58 -8.62
CA GLY A 24 -6.35 14.74 -8.41
C GLY A 24 -5.86 14.24 -7.06
N GLY A 25 -6.72 13.63 -6.26
CA GLY A 25 -6.32 13.04 -4.99
C GLY A 25 -5.56 11.73 -5.21
N ALA A 26 -4.87 11.27 -4.19
CA ALA A 26 -4.10 10.04 -4.26
C ALA A 26 -4.27 9.21 -3.00
N SER A 27 -4.16 7.90 -3.14
CA SER A 27 -4.23 6.97 -2.01
C SER A 27 -3.34 5.75 -2.28
N PRO A 28 -2.98 4.99 -1.21
CA PRO A 28 -2.12 3.81 -1.38
C PRO A 28 -2.75 2.71 -2.22
N CYS A 29 -4.07 2.56 -2.19
CA CYS A 29 -4.78 1.60 -3.02
C CYS A 29 -6.24 2.02 -3.17
N CYS A 30 -6.96 1.37 -4.09
CA CYS A 30 -8.34 1.72 -4.40
C CYS A 30 -9.33 1.46 -3.26
N LEU A 31 -8.98 0.59 -2.32
CA LEU A 31 -9.84 0.27 -1.17
C LEU A 31 -9.47 1.04 0.09
N TYR A 32 -8.41 1.83 0.04
CA TYR A 32 -7.95 2.59 1.19
C TYR A 32 -8.99 3.66 1.56
N LYS A 33 -9.35 3.73 2.83
CA LYS A 33 -10.31 4.72 3.32
C LYS A 33 -9.61 6.06 3.52
N GLY A 34 -10.07 7.08 2.82
CA GLY A 34 -9.45 8.39 2.80
C GLY A 34 -8.40 8.47 1.71
N GLY A 35 -7.45 9.34 1.87
CA GLY A 35 -6.36 9.51 0.91
C GLY A 35 -5.21 10.24 1.54
N VAL A 36 -4.14 10.43 0.77
CA VAL A 36 -3.01 11.23 1.23
C VAL A 36 -3.48 12.69 1.34
N PRO A 37 -3.41 13.30 2.54
CA PRO A 37 -3.93 14.65 2.71
C PRO A 37 -3.10 15.71 1.97
N ASP A 38 -3.78 16.76 1.51
CA ASP A 38 -3.16 17.96 0.95
C ASP A 38 -2.31 17.74 -0.29
N VAL A 39 -2.62 16.72 -1.10
CA VAL A 39 -1.91 16.46 -2.34
C VAL A 39 -2.82 16.58 -3.55
N LYS A 40 -2.23 17.01 -4.69
CA LYS A 40 -2.88 17.04 -5.99
C LYS A 40 -1.89 16.56 -7.03
N VAL A 41 -2.26 15.55 -7.80
CA VAL A 41 -1.34 14.94 -8.77
C VAL A 41 -0.94 15.88 -9.90
N TYR A 42 -1.73 16.93 -10.16
CA TYR A 42 -1.40 17.92 -11.17
C TYR A 42 -0.59 19.10 -10.61
N GLU A 43 -0.32 19.12 -9.31
CA GLU A 43 0.47 20.16 -8.66
C GLU A 43 1.82 19.67 -8.19
N GLN A 44 2.00 18.35 -8.06
CA GLN A 44 3.27 17.78 -7.61
C GLN A 44 3.47 16.39 -8.21
N SER A 45 4.71 15.93 -8.22
CA SER A 45 5.04 14.65 -8.82
C SER A 45 4.50 13.48 -8.00
N LEU A 46 4.28 12.34 -8.65
CA LEU A 46 3.87 11.13 -7.97
C LEU A 46 4.92 10.67 -6.97
N LYS A 47 6.19 10.85 -7.30
CA LYS A 47 7.29 10.53 -6.38
C LYS A 47 7.20 11.37 -5.12
N SER A 48 6.90 12.66 -5.25
CA SER A 48 6.72 13.57 -4.11
C SER A 48 5.57 13.09 -3.22
N ILE A 49 4.44 12.70 -3.82
CA ILE A 49 3.29 12.20 -3.07
C ILE A 49 3.64 10.91 -2.34
N GLN A 50 4.35 10.00 -3.01
CA GLN A 50 4.77 8.74 -2.44
C GLN A 50 5.73 8.93 -1.26
N ASN A 51 6.43 10.04 -1.22
CA ASN A 51 7.42 10.35 -0.17
C ASN A 51 6.93 11.37 0.85
N THR A 52 5.61 11.62 0.92
CA THR A 52 5.04 12.46 1.97
C THR A 52 5.22 11.81 3.34
N GLU A 53 5.18 12.63 4.38
CA GLU A 53 5.23 12.11 5.75
C GLU A 53 4.10 11.12 6.02
N TYR A 54 2.90 11.40 5.49
CA TYR A 54 1.76 10.50 5.62
C TYR A 54 2.10 9.10 5.11
N MET A 55 2.71 9.00 3.93
CA MET A 55 3.07 7.71 3.36
C MET A 55 4.21 7.04 4.13
N HIS A 56 5.16 7.82 4.64
CA HIS A 56 6.22 7.29 5.50
C HIS A 56 5.66 6.66 6.77
N ILE A 57 4.70 7.34 7.40
CA ILE A 57 4.06 6.83 8.62
C ILE A 57 3.29 5.54 8.31
N LEU A 58 2.56 5.51 7.20
CA LEU A 58 1.82 4.31 6.80
C LEU A 58 2.75 3.12 6.61
N ARG A 59 3.87 3.32 5.91
CA ARG A 59 4.85 2.25 5.71
C ARG A 59 5.45 1.79 7.04
N GLU A 60 5.70 2.73 7.95
CA GLU A 60 6.23 2.39 9.28
C GLU A 60 5.24 1.54 10.07
N GLN A 61 3.95 1.84 9.99
CA GLN A 61 2.92 1.02 10.63
C GLN A 61 2.99 -0.42 10.11
N PHE A 62 3.14 -0.59 8.80
CA PHE A 62 3.27 -1.93 8.21
C PHE A 62 4.56 -2.63 8.65
N ARG A 63 5.69 -1.90 8.75
CA ARG A 63 6.94 -2.47 9.25
C ARG A 63 6.79 -2.98 10.67
N ASN A 64 5.97 -2.32 11.48
CA ASN A 64 5.70 -2.70 12.86
C ASN A 64 4.59 -3.74 12.98
N ASN A 65 4.13 -4.29 11.86
CA ASN A 65 3.08 -5.30 11.81
C ASN A 65 1.73 -4.80 12.36
N GLU A 66 1.49 -3.50 12.26
CA GLU A 66 0.22 -2.89 12.66
C GLU A 66 -0.82 -3.05 11.55
N ARG A 67 -2.08 -2.79 11.89
CA ARG A 67 -3.20 -2.77 10.94
C ARG A 67 -3.67 -1.33 10.75
N PRO A 68 -3.16 -0.60 9.74
CA PRO A 68 -3.62 0.78 9.52
C PRO A 68 -5.13 0.86 9.34
N VAL A 69 -5.72 1.89 9.94
CA VAL A 69 -7.19 2.08 9.93
C VAL A 69 -7.73 2.21 8.52
N GLY A 70 -6.99 2.87 7.63
CA GLY A 70 -7.43 3.07 6.25
C GLY A 70 -7.57 1.77 5.46
N CYS A 71 -7.02 0.66 5.93
CA CYS A 71 -7.07 -0.64 5.27
C CYS A 71 -8.17 -1.55 5.81
N GLN A 72 -9.22 -0.99 6.40
CA GLN A 72 -10.30 -1.74 7.03
C GLN A 72 -10.90 -2.81 6.15
N SER A 73 -11.09 -2.54 4.87
CA SER A 73 -11.71 -3.52 3.95
C SER A 73 -10.93 -4.83 3.92
N CYS A 74 -9.60 -4.75 3.91
CA CYS A 74 -8.76 -5.94 3.92
C CYS A 74 -8.85 -6.68 5.25
N TRP A 75 -8.82 -5.95 6.36
CA TRP A 75 -8.87 -6.58 7.68
C TRP A 75 -10.21 -7.26 7.93
N GLN A 76 -11.30 -6.63 7.50
CA GLN A 76 -12.63 -7.22 7.62
C GLN A 76 -12.75 -8.52 6.83
N GLU A 77 -12.23 -8.54 5.61
CA GLU A 77 -12.26 -9.73 4.78
C GLU A 77 -11.40 -10.85 5.38
N GLU A 78 -10.19 -10.52 5.80
CA GLU A 78 -9.30 -11.52 6.38
C GLU A 78 -9.85 -12.09 7.68
N ASP A 79 -10.42 -11.23 8.53
CA ASP A 79 -11.01 -11.68 9.79
C ASP A 79 -12.25 -12.54 9.57
N ALA A 80 -12.92 -12.38 8.44
CA ALA A 80 -14.07 -13.20 8.05
C ALA A 80 -13.67 -14.49 7.31
N GLY A 81 -12.36 -14.72 7.17
CA GLY A 81 -11.86 -15.91 6.46
C GLY A 81 -11.86 -15.80 4.95
N LYS A 82 -12.05 -14.58 4.42
CA LYS A 82 -12.05 -14.34 2.98
C LYS A 82 -10.66 -13.88 2.52
N THR A 83 -10.42 -13.98 1.22
CA THR A 83 -9.18 -13.48 0.63
C THR A 83 -9.31 -11.99 0.38
N SER A 84 -8.39 -11.20 0.91
CA SER A 84 -8.39 -9.75 0.78
C SER A 84 -7.62 -9.28 -0.46
N LYS A 85 -7.80 -8.00 -0.80
CA LYS A 85 -6.98 -7.37 -1.85
C LYS A 85 -5.50 -7.41 -1.49
N ARG A 86 -5.15 -7.22 -0.22
CA ARG A 86 -3.76 -7.32 0.26
C ARG A 86 -3.17 -8.68 -0.10
N GLN A 87 -3.87 -9.74 0.24
CA GLN A 87 -3.42 -11.11 -0.01
C GLN A 87 -3.30 -11.39 -1.51
N ASN A 88 -4.30 -10.96 -2.28
CA ASN A 88 -4.26 -11.10 -3.74
C ASN A 88 -3.11 -10.32 -4.36
N SER A 89 -2.85 -9.11 -3.88
CA SER A 89 -1.75 -8.28 -4.37
C SER A 89 -0.41 -8.93 -4.08
N ILE A 90 -0.22 -9.47 -2.88
CA ILE A 90 1.01 -10.18 -2.53
C ILE A 90 1.22 -11.37 -3.47
N TYR A 91 0.18 -12.13 -3.72
CA TYR A 91 0.28 -13.28 -4.61
C TYR A 91 0.62 -12.87 -6.05
N LYS A 92 -0.07 -11.86 -6.57
CA LYS A 92 0.17 -11.36 -7.94
C LYS A 92 1.56 -10.78 -8.10
N MET A 93 2.10 -10.20 -7.05
CA MET A 93 3.41 -9.54 -7.06
C MET A 93 4.54 -10.46 -6.58
N ARG A 94 4.28 -11.74 -6.40
CA ARG A 94 5.24 -12.66 -5.77
C ARG A 94 6.62 -12.66 -6.43
N SER A 95 6.69 -12.54 -7.75
CA SER A 95 7.98 -12.48 -8.45
C SER A 95 8.75 -11.21 -8.12
N SER A 96 8.05 -10.08 -8.08
CA SER A 96 8.65 -8.79 -7.74
C SER A 96 9.08 -8.75 -6.28
N LEU A 97 8.33 -9.43 -5.41
CA LEU A 97 8.62 -9.44 -3.97
C LEU A 97 9.76 -10.36 -3.59
N ALA A 98 10.26 -11.17 -4.52
CA ALA A 98 11.39 -12.06 -4.25
C ALA A 98 12.64 -11.31 -3.76
N ASN A 99 12.86 -10.10 -4.29
CA ASN A 99 13.99 -9.26 -3.93
C ASN A 99 13.59 -7.99 -3.17
N TRP A 100 12.36 -7.97 -2.65
CA TRP A 100 11.81 -6.82 -1.95
C TRP A 100 11.81 -7.07 -0.45
N THR A 101 12.03 -6.02 0.33
CA THR A 101 11.85 -6.04 1.78
C THR A 101 11.10 -4.78 2.19
N PRO A 102 10.51 -4.76 3.40
CA PRO A 102 9.85 -3.55 3.91
C PRO A 102 10.79 -2.36 4.07
N ASP A 103 12.10 -2.57 4.02
CA ASP A 103 13.10 -1.51 4.10
C ASP A 103 13.51 -1.00 2.71
N SER A 104 12.96 -1.57 1.65
CA SER A 104 13.23 -1.13 0.27
C SER A 104 12.67 0.27 0.03
N GLU A 105 13.32 1.02 -0.87
CA GLU A 105 12.82 2.32 -1.28
C GLU A 105 11.52 2.16 -2.06
N PRO A 106 10.57 3.10 -1.88
CA PRO A 106 9.35 3.07 -2.68
C PRO A 106 9.67 3.26 -4.16
N THR A 107 9.02 2.47 -5.00
CA THR A 107 9.22 2.53 -6.44
C THR A 107 7.88 2.35 -7.15
N LEU A 108 7.44 3.36 -7.90
CA LEU A 108 6.24 3.25 -8.71
C LEU A 108 6.58 2.54 -10.01
N LYS A 109 5.79 1.53 -10.33
CA LYS A 109 5.88 0.84 -11.61
C LYS A 109 4.67 1.22 -12.44
N PHE A 110 4.91 1.76 -13.60
CA PHE A 110 3.85 2.08 -14.55
C PHE A 110 3.69 0.90 -15.48
N ILE A 111 2.46 0.51 -15.65
CA ILE A 111 2.13 -0.59 -16.55
C ILE A 111 1.62 0.00 -17.85
#